data_da7e3d120557b682cf6477c78e6fc413
#
_entry.id   da7e3d120557b682cf6477c78e6fc413
#
_cell.length_a   1.000
_cell.length_b   1.000
_cell.length_c   1.000
_cell.angle_alpha   90.00
_cell.angle_beta   90.00
_cell.angle_gamma   90.00
#
_symmetry.space_group_name_H-M   'P 1'
#
loop_
_entity.id
_entity.type
_entity.pdbx_description
1 polymer ?
#
loop_
_entity_poly.entity_id
_entity_poly.type
_entity_poly.pdbx_seq_one_letter_code
_entity_poly.pdbx_strand_id
1 'polypeptide(L)'
;VEFSVAEEALSTATQEIREGWMQCGLACLAQEGTAATLTTAITDVKEDIIATRQEIVEDKGRANVVMCTPAFYSQVLLAAGKDFTPVMNDRIASTGNVGQWLGMTFVEANGAQGSIKYYDSTGAQKTVDMSTVQYVMYYHEALSVISNFEVARVIDSERFAGSLAQVEMNTGYKVTNTALARVRKVAGG
;
A
#
# COMPACT_ATOMS: atom_id res chain seq x y z
N VAL A 1 -31.86 -6.46 16.33
CA VAL A 1 -31.67 -6.32 14.87
C VAL A 1 -30.94 -5.02 14.54
N GLU A 2 -31.25 -3.90 15.22
CA GLU A 2 -30.61 -2.59 14.95
C GLU A 2 -29.13 -2.54 15.36
N PHE A 3 -28.73 -3.23 16.42
CA PHE A 3 -27.34 -3.27 16.87
C PHE A 3 -26.37 -3.91 15.85
N SER A 4 -26.79 -4.95 15.16
CA SER A 4 -25.93 -5.63 14.19
C SER A 4 -25.66 -4.79 12.95
N VAL A 5 -26.61 -3.97 12.50
CA VAL A 5 -26.44 -3.06 11.35
C VAL A 5 -25.48 -1.92 11.67
N ALA A 6 -25.56 -1.35 12.87
CA ALA A 6 -24.65 -0.29 13.30
C ALA A 6 -23.20 -0.79 13.48
N GLU A 7 -23.01 -1.99 14.01
CA GLU A 7 -21.70 -2.63 14.16
C GLU A 7 -21.09 -2.98 12.79
N GLU A 8 -21.90 -3.49 11.86
CA GLU A 8 -21.47 -3.79 10.50
C GLU A 8 -21.06 -2.52 9.75
N ALA A 9 -21.86 -1.45 9.84
CA ALA A 9 -21.53 -0.14 9.25
C ALA A 9 -20.24 0.44 9.83
N LEU A 10 -20.01 0.34 11.14
CA LEU A 10 -18.80 0.80 11.80
C LEU A 10 -17.58 -0.03 11.38
N SER A 11 -17.74 -1.35 11.26
CA SER A 11 -16.69 -2.25 10.79
C SER A 11 -16.29 -1.93 9.35
N THR A 12 -17.26 -1.73 8.46
CA THR A 12 -17.02 -1.36 7.06
C THR A 12 -16.31 -0.01 6.95
N ALA A 13 -16.78 1.01 7.69
CA ALA A 13 -16.15 2.33 7.70
C ALA A 13 -14.70 2.28 8.23
N THR A 14 -14.44 1.45 9.24
CA THR A 14 -13.08 1.26 9.77
C THR A 14 -12.17 0.57 8.75
N GLN A 15 -12.69 -0.39 8.00
CA GLN A 15 -11.95 -1.06 6.93
C GLN A 15 -11.60 -0.09 5.80
N GLU A 16 -12.54 0.72 5.34
CA GLU A 16 -12.32 1.74 4.30
C GLU A 16 -11.25 2.75 4.71
N ILE A 17 -11.24 3.16 5.98
CA ILE A 17 -10.20 4.06 6.51
C ILE A 17 -8.82 3.38 6.51
N ARG A 18 -8.72 2.11 6.88
CA ARG A 18 -7.46 1.36 6.84
C ARG A 18 -6.93 1.19 5.41
N GLU A 19 -7.82 0.92 4.46
CA GLU A 19 -7.46 0.86 3.04
C GLU A 19 -6.99 2.23 2.53
N GLY A 20 -7.69 3.31 2.85
CA GLY A 20 -7.28 4.68 2.55
C GLY A 20 -5.93 5.03 3.17
N TRP A 21 -5.65 4.55 4.37
CA TRP A 21 -4.36 4.72 5.03
C TRP A 21 -3.22 4.04 4.25
N MET A 22 -3.43 2.82 3.79
CA MET A 22 -2.46 2.11 2.96
C MET A 22 -2.23 2.80 1.61
N GLN A 23 -3.28 3.29 0.96
CA GLN A 23 -3.20 4.05 -0.28
C GLN A 23 -2.39 5.34 -0.11
N CYS A 24 -2.63 6.10 0.95
CA CYS A 24 -1.89 7.31 1.28
C CYS A 24 -0.41 7.01 1.59
N GLY A 25 -0.12 5.93 2.29
CA GLY A 25 1.24 5.46 2.56
C GLY A 25 1.99 5.12 1.29
N LEU A 26 1.36 4.38 0.37
CA LEU A 26 1.93 4.07 -0.93
C LEU A 26 2.14 5.34 -1.78
N ALA A 27 1.20 6.27 -1.79
CA ALA A 27 1.32 7.53 -2.51
C ALA A 27 2.48 8.39 -1.96
N CYS A 28 2.64 8.49 -0.65
CA CYS A 28 3.76 9.17 -0.02
C CYS A 28 5.10 8.53 -0.42
N LEU A 29 5.22 7.22 -0.33
CA LEU A 29 6.42 6.49 -0.76
C LEU A 29 6.70 6.68 -2.26
N ALA A 30 5.66 6.68 -3.10
CA ALA A 30 5.80 6.88 -4.55
C ALA A 30 6.24 8.32 -4.91
N GLN A 31 5.89 9.30 -4.10
CA GLN A 31 6.24 10.70 -4.32
C GLN A 31 7.63 11.05 -3.76
N GLU A 32 7.93 10.59 -2.56
CA GLU A 32 9.13 10.99 -1.83
C GLU A 32 10.27 9.97 -1.92
N GLY A 33 9.99 8.73 -2.33
CA GLY A 33 11.00 7.69 -2.51
C GLY A 33 11.88 7.94 -3.74
N THR A 34 13.07 7.34 -3.76
CA THR A 34 13.98 7.40 -4.90
C THR A 34 13.45 6.54 -6.04
N ALA A 35 13.37 7.09 -7.26
CA ALA A 35 12.98 6.31 -8.42
C ALA A 35 14.01 5.20 -8.71
N ALA A 36 13.54 3.99 -9.05
CA ALA A 36 14.41 2.94 -9.57
C ALA A 36 14.98 3.35 -10.95
N THR A 37 16.18 2.90 -11.24
CA THR A 37 16.88 3.23 -12.50
C THR A 37 16.29 2.46 -13.70
N LEU A 38 15.58 1.38 -13.44
CA LEU A 38 14.93 0.55 -14.47
C LEU A 38 13.78 1.32 -15.14
N THR A 39 13.95 1.72 -16.39
CA THR A 39 12.97 2.51 -17.15
C THR A 39 12.15 1.68 -18.15
N THR A 40 12.52 0.43 -18.37
CA THR A 40 11.87 -0.47 -19.33
C THR A 40 10.61 -1.13 -18.73
N ALA A 41 9.74 -1.63 -19.60
CA ALA A 41 8.59 -2.44 -19.17
C ALA A 41 9.04 -3.68 -18.41
N ILE A 42 8.23 -4.10 -17.43
CA ILE A 42 8.50 -5.31 -16.65
C ILE A 42 8.17 -6.53 -17.51
N THR A 43 9.20 -7.27 -17.91
CA THR A 43 9.07 -8.52 -18.69
C THR A 43 9.09 -9.74 -17.79
N ASP A 44 9.89 -9.71 -16.73
CA ASP A 44 9.95 -10.72 -15.68
C ASP A 44 9.86 -10.06 -14.31
N VAL A 45 8.80 -10.38 -13.58
CA VAL A 45 8.50 -9.80 -12.27
C VAL A 45 9.59 -10.14 -11.25
N LYS A 46 10.10 -11.37 -11.29
CA LYS A 46 11.11 -11.84 -10.34
C LYS A 46 12.45 -11.14 -10.57
N GLU A 47 12.87 -11.05 -11.83
CA GLU A 47 14.11 -10.35 -12.18
C GLU A 47 14.02 -8.85 -11.84
N ASP A 48 12.88 -8.21 -12.12
CA ASP A 48 12.67 -6.80 -11.81
C ASP A 48 12.74 -6.52 -10.30
N ILE A 49 12.13 -7.37 -9.48
CA ILE A 49 12.18 -7.26 -8.02
C ILE A 49 13.61 -7.46 -7.49
N ILE A 50 14.35 -8.42 -8.03
CA ILE A 50 15.73 -8.67 -7.63
C ILE A 50 16.62 -7.49 -8.02
N ALA A 51 16.47 -6.93 -9.21
CA ALA A 51 17.23 -5.78 -9.68
C ALA A 51 16.95 -4.53 -8.83
N THR A 52 15.69 -4.24 -8.53
CA THR A 52 15.32 -3.12 -7.64
C THR A 52 15.86 -3.30 -6.22
N ARG A 53 15.86 -4.53 -5.70
CA ARG A 53 16.48 -4.84 -4.40
C ARG A 53 17.99 -4.61 -4.43
N GLN A 54 18.66 -4.96 -5.52
CA GLN A 54 20.09 -4.74 -5.69
C GLN A 54 20.43 -3.25 -5.60
N GLU A 55 19.68 -2.36 -6.24
CA GLU A 55 19.89 -0.90 -6.14
C GLU A 55 19.85 -0.40 -4.69
N ILE A 56 18.90 -0.91 -3.87
CA ILE A 56 18.81 -0.52 -2.46
C ILE A 56 20.04 -0.99 -1.67
N VAL A 57 20.49 -2.22 -1.94
CA VAL A 57 21.64 -2.81 -1.22
C VAL A 57 22.95 -2.12 -1.62
N GLU A 58 23.11 -1.74 -2.89
CA GLU A 58 24.29 -0.98 -3.37
C GLU A 58 24.39 0.39 -2.70
N ASP A 59 23.24 1.02 -2.42
CA ASP A 59 23.18 2.28 -1.66
C ASP A 59 23.23 2.06 -0.14
N LYS A 60 23.69 0.87 0.32
CA LYS A 60 23.78 0.47 1.73
C LYS A 60 22.44 0.46 2.46
N GLY A 61 21.35 0.42 1.73
CA GLY A 61 20.00 0.29 2.25
C GLY A 61 19.60 -1.16 2.52
N ARG A 62 18.38 -1.31 3.00
CA ARG A 62 17.71 -2.59 3.23
C ARG A 62 16.31 -2.54 2.66
N ALA A 63 15.78 -3.68 2.24
CA ALA A 63 14.40 -3.83 1.83
C ALA A 63 13.80 -5.05 2.50
N ASN A 64 12.61 -4.90 3.06
CA ASN A 64 11.87 -6.00 3.65
C ASN A 64 10.38 -5.99 3.30
N VAL A 65 9.89 -4.92 2.67
CA VAL A 65 8.50 -4.77 2.25
C VAL A 65 8.43 -4.33 0.80
N VAL A 66 7.51 -4.92 0.05
CA VAL A 66 7.13 -4.51 -1.30
C VAL A 66 5.63 -4.20 -1.28
N MET A 67 5.29 -2.92 -1.36
CA MET A 67 3.90 -2.48 -1.45
C MET A 67 3.54 -2.26 -2.91
N CYS A 68 2.54 -2.98 -3.37
CA CYS A 68 2.16 -3.09 -4.78
C CYS A 68 0.84 -2.40 -5.06
N THR A 69 0.70 -1.83 -6.25
CA THR A 69 -0.61 -1.52 -6.81
C THR A 69 -1.37 -2.83 -7.13
N PRO A 70 -2.71 -2.83 -7.15
CA PRO A 70 -3.49 -4.05 -7.44
C PRO A 70 -3.14 -4.69 -8.78
N ALA A 71 -2.87 -3.87 -9.80
CA ALA A 71 -2.48 -4.36 -11.13
C ALA A 71 -1.15 -5.13 -11.11
N PHE A 72 -0.15 -4.60 -10.40
CA PHE A 72 1.14 -5.27 -10.27
C PHE A 72 1.06 -6.49 -9.34
N TYR A 73 0.28 -6.42 -8.27
CA TYR A 73 0.12 -7.54 -7.34
C TYR A 73 -0.44 -8.80 -8.03
N SER A 74 -1.34 -8.63 -9.00
CA SER A 74 -1.83 -9.75 -9.82
C SER A 74 -0.69 -10.43 -10.61
N GLN A 75 0.28 -9.66 -11.10
CA GLN A 75 1.47 -10.21 -11.77
C GLN A 75 2.40 -10.92 -10.78
N VAL A 76 2.53 -10.40 -9.56
CA VAL A 76 3.29 -11.04 -8.47
C VAL A 76 2.68 -12.39 -8.11
N LEU A 77 1.35 -12.48 -7.99
CA LEU A 77 0.65 -13.74 -7.73
C LEU A 77 0.97 -14.81 -8.79
N LEU A 78 0.95 -14.43 -10.06
CA LEU A 78 1.27 -15.34 -11.17
C LEU A 78 2.74 -15.77 -11.17
N ALA A 79 3.66 -14.86 -10.86
CA ALA A 79 5.09 -15.15 -10.82
C ALA A 79 5.46 -16.02 -9.60
N ALA A 80 4.97 -15.66 -8.42
CA ALA A 80 5.21 -16.40 -7.19
C ALA A 80 4.63 -17.81 -7.24
N GLY A 81 3.47 -17.98 -7.87
CA GLY A 81 2.84 -19.30 -8.04
C GLY A 81 3.69 -20.32 -8.79
N LYS A 82 4.64 -19.87 -9.62
CA LYS A 82 5.57 -20.76 -10.32
C LYS A 82 6.73 -21.25 -9.43
N ASP A 83 7.08 -20.49 -8.42
CA ASP A 83 8.23 -20.77 -7.54
C ASP A 83 7.85 -21.59 -6.30
N PHE A 84 6.59 -21.60 -5.91
CA PHE A 84 6.16 -22.24 -4.69
C PHE A 84 5.88 -23.75 -4.87
N THR A 85 6.09 -24.49 -3.79
CA THR A 85 5.67 -25.89 -3.73
C THR A 85 4.15 -26.03 -3.85
N PRO A 86 3.60 -27.18 -4.26
CA PRO A 86 2.16 -27.38 -4.39
C PRO A 86 1.36 -26.95 -3.15
N VAL A 87 1.86 -27.23 -1.94
CA VAL A 87 1.22 -26.86 -0.68
C VAL A 87 1.16 -25.34 -0.48
N MET A 88 2.20 -24.62 -0.88
CA MET A 88 2.20 -23.15 -0.81
C MET A 88 1.34 -22.53 -1.91
N ASN A 89 1.26 -23.15 -3.08
CA ASN A 89 0.35 -22.74 -4.14
C ASN A 89 -1.11 -22.86 -3.73
N ASP A 90 -1.49 -23.92 -3.03
CA ASP A 90 -2.85 -24.10 -2.49
C ASP A 90 -3.19 -22.98 -1.50
N ARG A 91 -2.25 -22.56 -0.68
CA ARG A 91 -2.43 -21.43 0.23
C ARG A 91 -2.63 -20.12 -0.54
N ILE A 92 -1.83 -19.84 -1.55
CA ILE A 92 -1.99 -18.63 -2.39
C ILE A 92 -3.33 -18.69 -3.13
N ALA A 93 -3.69 -19.82 -3.69
CA ALA A 93 -4.96 -20.00 -4.39
C ALA A 93 -6.17 -19.81 -3.47
N SER A 94 -6.06 -20.21 -2.20
CA SER A 94 -7.15 -20.09 -1.24
C SER A 94 -7.26 -18.71 -0.57
N THR A 95 -6.13 -18.02 -0.35
CA THR A 95 -6.08 -16.75 0.40
C THR A 95 -5.85 -15.52 -0.48
N GLY A 96 -5.35 -15.70 -1.70
CA GLY A 96 -4.92 -14.61 -2.57
C GLY A 96 -3.73 -13.79 -2.02
N ASN A 97 -3.02 -14.33 -1.03
CA ASN A 97 -1.94 -13.64 -0.34
C ASN A 97 -0.60 -14.36 -0.53
N VAL A 98 0.34 -13.68 -1.19
CA VAL A 98 1.71 -14.19 -1.39
C VAL A 98 2.47 -14.28 -0.05
N GLY A 99 2.23 -13.33 0.86
CA GLY A 99 2.96 -13.24 2.13
C GLY A 99 4.43 -12.89 1.92
N GLN A 100 5.33 -13.82 2.23
CA GLN A 100 6.77 -13.64 2.03
C GLN A 100 7.27 -14.37 0.78
N TRP A 101 7.98 -13.66 -0.08
CA TRP A 101 8.64 -14.17 -1.26
C TRP A 101 9.94 -13.40 -1.50
N LEU A 102 11.00 -14.06 -1.93
CA LEU A 102 12.33 -13.47 -2.13
C LEU A 102 12.89 -12.74 -0.88
N GLY A 103 12.49 -13.17 0.32
CA GLY A 103 12.90 -12.56 1.59
C GLY A 103 12.21 -11.24 1.94
N MET A 104 11.15 -10.89 1.23
CA MET A 104 10.37 -9.67 1.43
C MET A 104 8.90 -9.97 1.64
N THR A 105 8.21 -9.11 2.37
CA THR A 105 6.76 -9.18 2.56
C THR A 105 6.06 -8.38 1.47
N PHE A 106 5.15 -9.01 0.75
CA PHE A 106 4.35 -8.38 -0.29
C PHE A 106 3.01 -7.92 0.25
N VAL A 107 2.68 -6.66 0.02
CA VAL A 107 1.43 -6.04 0.47
C VAL A 107 0.72 -5.42 -0.72
N GLU A 108 -0.55 -5.75 -0.89
CA GLU A 108 -1.42 -5.11 -1.88
C GLU A 108 -2.06 -3.86 -1.25
N ALA A 109 -1.91 -2.72 -1.92
CA ALA A 109 -2.63 -1.51 -1.55
C ALA A 109 -3.94 -1.44 -2.33
N ASN A 110 -5.01 -1.98 -1.75
CA ASN A 110 -6.34 -2.01 -2.37
C ASN A 110 -6.79 -0.61 -2.77
N GLY A 111 -7.31 -0.49 -4.01
CA GLY A 111 -7.79 0.79 -4.54
C GLY A 111 -6.70 1.81 -4.88
N ALA A 112 -5.41 1.46 -4.81
CA ALA A 112 -4.31 2.35 -5.16
C ALA A 112 -4.17 2.48 -6.68
N GLN A 113 -5.05 3.27 -7.28
CA GLN A 113 -5.10 3.57 -8.72
C GLN A 113 -5.54 5.02 -8.95
N GLY A 114 -5.19 5.57 -10.11
CA GLY A 114 -5.52 6.96 -10.44
C GLY A 114 -4.78 7.97 -9.57
N SER A 115 -5.44 9.07 -9.22
CA SER A 115 -4.85 10.13 -8.40
C SER A 115 -5.20 9.94 -6.93
N ILE A 116 -4.17 9.79 -6.09
CA ILE A 116 -4.32 9.68 -4.63
C ILE A 116 -3.83 10.96 -3.97
N LYS A 117 -4.58 11.42 -2.97
CA LYS A 117 -4.24 12.59 -2.16
C LYS A 117 -3.81 12.14 -0.77
N TYR A 118 -2.73 12.73 -0.26
CA TYR A 118 -2.29 12.53 1.11
C TYR A 118 -1.81 13.86 1.73
N TYR A 119 -1.70 13.91 3.05
CA TYR A 119 -1.11 15.04 3.75
C TYR A 119 0.32 14.70 4.16
N ASP A 120 1.26 15.57 3.83
CA ASP A 120 2.65 15.44 4.26
C ASP A 120 2.85 15.85 5.74
N SER A 121 4.07 15.72 6.22
CA SER A 121 4.42 16.06 7.62
C SER A 121 4.25 17.55 7.97
N THR A 122 4.05 18.42 6.99
CA THR A 122 3.78 19.85 7.18
C THR A 122 2.30 20.19 7.16
N GLY A 123 1.43 19.20 6.90
CA GLY A 123 0.00 19.37 6.73
C GLY A 123 -0.40 19.85 5.32
N ALA A 124 0.55 19.89 4.38
CA ALA A 124 0.24 20.23 3.00
C ALA A 124 -0.34 19.03 2.24
N GLN A 125 -1.43 19.25 1.52
CA GLN A 125 -2.02 18.21 0.67
C GLN A 125 -1.18 18.01 -0.59
N LYS A 126 -0.79 16.77 -0.85
CA LYS A 126 -0.10 16.33 -2.06
C LYS A 126 -1.04 15.44 -2.87
N THR A 127 -0.92 15.52 -4.19
CA THR A 127 -1.64 14.64 -5.12
C THR A 127 -0.63 13.87 -5.95
N VAL A 128 -0.78 12.54 -6.00
CA VAL A 128 0.13 11.63 -6.70
C VAL A 128 -0.64 10.85 -7.73
N ASP A 129 -0.17 10.85 -8.96
CA ASP A 129 -0.69 10.00 -10.02
C ASP A 129 -0.04 8.61 -9.93
N MET A 130 -0.87 7.62 -9.65
CA MET A 130 -0.46 6.23 -9.48
C MET A 130 -0.46 5.44 -10.80
N SER A 131 -0.84 6.05 -11.92
CA SER A 131 -1.01 5.34 -13.20
C SER A 131 0.26 4.65 -13.72
N THR A 132 1.42 5.22 -13.42
CA THR A 132 2.73 4.66 -13.80
C THR A 132 3.40 3.86 -12.70
N VAL A 133 2.92 3.96 -11.45
CA VAL A 133 3.51 3.29 -10.29
C VAL A 133 3.12 1.82 -10.30
N GLN A 134 4.10 0.93 -10.19
CA GLN A 134 3.89 -0.50 -10.11
C GLN A 134 3.98 -0.97 -8.66
N TYR A 135 5.09 -0.69 -8.03
CA TYR A 135 5.32 -0.99 -6.63
C TYR A 135 6.35 -0.03 -6.00
N VAL A 136 6.38 -0.03 -4.68
CA VAL A 136 7.46 0.59 -3.91
C VAL A 136 8.09 -0.48 -3.02
N MET A 137 9.39 -0.65 -3.17
CA MET A 137 10.20 -1.51 -2.32
C MET A 137 10.87 -0.66 -1.25
N TYR A 138 10.70 -1.01 0.01
CA TYR A 138 11.23 -0.20 1.10
C TYR A 138 11.56 -1.03 2.35
N TYR A 139 12.29 -0.43 3.25
CA TYR A 139 12.47 -0.91 4.61
C TYR A 139 11.40 -0.29 5.51
N HIS A 140 10.83 -1.04 6.43
CA HIS A 140 9.69 -0.59 7.23
C HIS A 140 9.94 0.72 8.00
N GLU A 141 11.19 1.06 8.33
CA GLU A 141 11.55 2.33 8.98
C GLU A 141 11.60 3.52 8.02
N ALA A 142 11.53 3.30 6.71
CA ALA A 142 11.58 4.38 5.72
C ALA A 142 10.34 5.27 5.72
N LEU A 143 9.19 4.72 6.11
CA LEU A 143 7.92 5.44 6.18
C LEU A 143 7.56 5.72 7.64
N SER A 144 7.41 6.99 7.98
CA SER A 144 6.84 7.42 9.26
C SER A 144 5.40 7.88 9.04
N VAL A 145 4.52 7.38 9.88
CA VAL A 145 3.10 7.75 9.89
C VAL A 145 2.77 8.34 11.25
N ILE A 146 2.18 9.52 11.25
CA ILE A 146 1.74 10.21 12.45
C ILE A 146 0.21 10.24 12.42
N SER A 147 -0.42 9.65 13.42
CA SER A 147 -1.86 9.76 13.65
C SER A 147 -2.11 10.60 14.89
N ASN A 148 -2.83 11.70 14.74
CA ASN A 148 -3.12 12.61 15.85
C ASN A 148 -4.49 12.37 16.47
N PHE A 149 -5.41 11.74 15.74
CA PHE A 149 -6.79 11.60 16.20
C PHE A 149 -7.46 10.42 15.51
N GLU A 150 -8.07 9.57 16.30
CA GLU A 150 -8.86 8.45 15.81
C GLU A 150 -10.15 8.40 16.64
N VAL A 151 -11.28 8.52 15.97
CA VAL A 151 -12.61 8.40 16.57
C VAL A 151 -13.45 7.44 15.76
N ALA A 152 -14.05 6.48 16.45
CA ALA A 152 -15.09 5.64 15.90
C ALA A 152 -16.29 5.71 16.85
N ARG A 153 -17.42 6.21 16.38
CA ARG A 153 -18.62 6.37 17.20
C ARG A 153 -19.90 6.21 16.38
N VAL A 154 -20.95 5.82 17.07
CA VAL A 154 -22.32 5.86 16.56
C VAL A 154 -23.02 6.99 17.28
N ILE A 155 -23.63 7.90 16.53
CA ILE A 155 -24.38 9.06 17.05
C ILE A 155 -25.79 9.04 16.49
N ASP A 156 -26.77 9.47 17.29
CA ASP A 156 -28.11 9.67 16.79
C ASP A 156 -28.17 10.88 15.86
N SER A 157 -28.85 10.71 14.74
CA SER A 157 -28.96 11.78 13.76
C SER A 157 -30.11 12.73 14.09
N GLU A 158 -29.83 14.03 14.11
CA GLU A 158 -30.86 15.07 14.26
C GLU A 158 -31.65 15.33 12.96
N ARG A 159 -31.15 14.88 11.80
CA ARG A 159 -31.72 15.17 10.47
C ARG A 159 -32.61 14.07 9.92
N PHE A 160 -32.48 12.86 10.44
CA PHE A 160 -33.32 11.71 10.05
C PHE A 160 -33.50 10.78 11.23
N ALA A 161 -34.56 9.99 11.25
CA ALA A 161 -34.78 8.99 12.29
C ALA A 161 -33.82 7.81 12.08
N GLY A 162 -32.73 7.80 12.85
CA GLY A 162 -31.69 6.77 12.78
C GLY A 162 -30.37 7.19 13.35
N SER A 163 -29.41 6.29 13.36
CA SER A 163 -28.06 6.50 13.88
C SER A 163 -27.07 6.67 12.73
N LEU A 164 -26.06 7.51 12.95
CA LEU A 164 -24.95 7.75 12.03
C LEU A 164 -23.67 7.12 12.60
N ALA A 165 -23.06 6.23 11.84
CA ALA A 165 -21.72 5.74 12.14
C ALA A 165 -20.68 6.75 11.62
N GLN A 166 -19.82 7.25 12.51
CA GLN A 166 -18.76 8.19 12.18
C GLN A 166 -17.41 7.59 12.55
N VAL A 167 -16.52 7.55 11.58
CA VAL A 167 -15.10 7.21 11.80
C VAL A 167 -14.25 8.32 11.22
N GLU A 168 -13.29 8.81 12.00
CA GLU A 168 -12.39 9.88 11.61
C GLU A 168 -10.97 9.53 12.05
N MET A 169 -10.02 9.73 11.14
CA MET A 169 -8.60 9.58 11.41
C MET A 169 -7.85 10.73 10.74
N ASN A 170 -6.99 11.40 11.48
CA ASN A 170 -6.11 12.43 10.95
C ASN A 170 -4.68 11.90 10.93
N THR A 171 -4.11 11.72 9.73
CA THR A 171 -2.81 11.11 9.52
C THR A 171 -1.91 11.98 8.65
N GLY A 172 -0.64 12.05 9.03
CA GLY A 172 0.42 12.64 8.22
C GLY A 172 1.47 11.58 7.85
N TYR A 173 2.04 11.70 6.68
CA TYR A 173 2.99 10.76 6.13
C TYR A 173 4.31 11.45 5.78
N LYS A 174 5.42 10.74 5.99
CA LYS A 174 6.75 11.22 5.59
C LYS A 174 7.67 10.04 5.33
N VAL A 175 8.43 10.12 4.24
CA VAL A 175 9.59 9.25 4.03
C VAL A 175 10.78 9.82 4.82
N THR A 176 11.22 9.08 5.82
CA THR A 176 12.31 9.50 6.73
C THR A 176 13.69 9.30 6.11
N ASN A 177 13.83 8.29 5.25
CA ASN A 177 15.07 7.99 4.56
C ASN A 177 14.79 7.49 3.14
N THR A 178 15.02 8.34 2.17
CA THR A 178 14.78 8.05 0.74
C THR A 178 15.72 6.97 0.19
N ALA A 179 16.89 6.76 0.78
CA ALA A 179 17.81 5.69 0.39
C ALA A 179 17.24 4.29 0.71
N LEU A 180 16.30 4.20 1.64
CA LEU A 180 15.62 2.96 2.03
C LEU A 180 14.33 2.68 1.25
N ALA A 181 14.00 3.48 0.25
CA ALA A 181 12.81 3.31 -0.57
C ALA A 181 13.13 3.47 -2.06
N ARG A 182 12.71 2.52 -2.88
CA ARG A 182 12.79 2.56 -4.35
C ARG A 182 11.41 2.45 -4.94
N VAL A 183 11.12 3.39 -5.82
CA VAL A 183 9.84 3.48 -6.53
C VAL A 183 10.01 2.93 -7.93
N ARG A 184 9.31 1.85 -8.22
CA ARG A 184 9.29 1.27 -9.57
C ARG A 184 8.15 1.89 -10.37
N LYS A 185 8.50 2.66 -11.37
CA LYS A 185 7.57 3.24 -12.33
C LYS A 185 7.84 2.66 -13.72
N VAL A 186 6.77 2.44 -14.47
CA VAL A 186 6.87 2.09 -15.90
C VAL A 186 6.37 3.30 -16.67
N ALA A 187 7.14 3.74 -17.68
CA ALA A 187 6.69 4.83 -18.54
C ALA A 187 5.34 4.46 -19.15
N GLY A 188 4.39 5.37 -19.11
CA GLY A 188 3.08 5.20 -19.72
C GLY A 188 3.26 4.93 -21.22
N GLY A 189 2.62 3.86 -21.70
CA GLY A 189 2.58 3.56 -23.13
C GLY A 189 1.73 4.55 -23.91
#